data_21645b7a44deb5b4d37e5e3f2cc0bd97
#
_entry.id   21645b7a44deb5b4d37e5e3f2cc0bd97
#
_cell.length_a   1.000
_cell.length_b   1.000
_cell.length_c   1.000
_cell.angle_alpha   90.00
_cell.angle_beta   90.00
_cell.angle_gamma   90.00
#
_symmetry.space_group_name_H-M   'P 1'
#
loop_
_entity.id
_entity.type
_entity.pdbx_description
1 polymer ?
#
loop_
_entity_poly.entity_id
_entity_poly.type
_entity_poly.pdbx_seq_one_letter_code
_entity_poly.pdbx_strand_id
1 'polypeptide(L)'
;MTSRGNAETPLLRLAGVRHDGLEATALELEPRSMVFISGPSGSGKTRLLRVVADLDAHHGDIWLDGRHRGEFKGHQWRHRVGMLPTESRWWHKDAASHFASLPGTEALKGLHLETAVLKRPIGQLSTGERQRLALLRLLANAPRVLLLDEPTARLDADSTGRVEDRVRAYVEESGAAVIWVSHDENQAKRLATQQFTMNAGRLTATGGRAK
;
A
#
# COMPACT_ATOMS: atom_id res chain seq x y z
N MET A 1 35.46 22.56 0.50
CA MET A 1 34.84 21.54 -0.39
C MET A 1 33.92 20.69 0.47
N THR A 2 32.67 21.09 0.56
CA THR A 2 31.64 20.39 1.35
C THR A 2 31.12 19.23 0.51
N SER A 3 31.35 18.02 0.99
CA SER A 3 30.81 16.78 0.46
C SER A 3 29.27 16.89 0.44
N ARG A 4 28.68 17.01 -0.75
CA ARG A 4 27.25 16.76 -0.95
C ARG A 4 27.07 15.27 -0.73
N GLY A 5 26.45 14.90 0.40
CA GLY A 5 26.02 13.54 0.65
C GLY A 5 25.25 13.05 -0.55
N ASN A 6 25.54 11.83 -0.96
CA ASN A 6 24.86 11.10 -2.03
C ASN A 6 23.38 10.97 -1.60
N ALA A 7 22.51 11.86 -2.07
CA ALA A 7 21.08 11.72 -1.84
C ALA A 7 20.67 10.47 -2.64
N GLU A 8 20.37 9.39 -1.94
CA GLU A 8 19.83 8.19 -2.58
C GLU A 8 18.57 8.58 -3.36
N THR A 9 18.46 8.09 -4.59
CA THR A 9 17.28 8.35 -5.42
C THR A 9 16.05 7.75 -4.73
N PRO A 10 14.98 8.52 -4.48
CA PRO A 10 13.80 7.98 -3.83
C PRO A 10 13.21 6.84 -4.65
N LEU A 11 12.68 5.82 -3.95
CA LEU A 11 12.07 4.65 -4.57
C LEU A 11 10.83 5.05 -5.39
N LEU A 12 9.97 5.90 -4.82
CA LEU A 12 8.82 6.49 -5.50
C LEU A 12 8.86 8.01 -5.34
N ARG A 13 8.65 8.76 -6.42
CA ARG A 13 8.58 10.21 -6.40
C ARG A 13 7.36 10.69 -7.16
N LEU A 14 6.59 11.58 -6.54
CA LEU A 14 5.49 12.31 -7.12
C LEU A 14 5.87 13.79 -7.22
N ALA A 15 5.64 14.43 -8.36
CA ALA A 15 5.87 15.87 -8.54
C ALA A 15 4.69 16.54 -9.23
N GLY A 16 4.01 17.43 -8.51
CA GLY A 16 2.87 18.18 -9.00
C GLY A 16 1.70 17.30 -9.44
N VAL A 17 1.55 16.11 -8.87
CA VAL A 17 0.48 15.15 -9.21
C VAL A 17 -0.85 15.72 -8.79
N ARG A 18 -1.78 15.89 -9.75
CA ARG A 18 -3.13 16.42 -9.54
C ARG A 18 -4.16 15.65 -10.35
N HIS A 19 -5.36 15.62 -9.81
CA HIS A 19 -6.55 14.98 -10.38
C HIS A 19 -7.77 15.72 -9.84
N ASP A 20 -8.98 15.52 -10.40
CA ASP A 20 -10.19 16.15 -9.89
C ASP A 20 -10.37 15.87 -8.39
N GLY A 21 -10.41 16.96 -7.58
CA GLY A 21 -10.46 16.90 -6.12
C GLY A 21 -9.16 16.42 -5.46
N LEU A 22 -8.02 16.46 -6.16
CA LEU A 22 -6.67 16.28 -5.63
C LEU A 22 -5.82 17.47 -6.08
N GLU A 23 -5.35 18.28 -5.13
CA GLU A 23 -4.43 19.38 -5.39
C GLU A 23 -3.04 18.86 -5.79
N ALA A 24 -2.21 19.74 -6.36
CA ALA A 24 -0.86 19.39 -6.75
C ALA A 24 -0.07 18.79 -5.57
N THR A 25 0.17 17.49 -5.66
CA THR A 25 0.82 16.70 -4.61
C THR A 25 2.27 16.43 -4.98
N ALA A 26 3.18 16.64 -4.02
CA ALA A 26 4.56 16.19 -4.08
C ALA A 26 4.80 15.24 -2.89
N LEU A 27 5.44 14.10 -3.14
CA LEU A 27 5.74 13.09 -2.13
C LEU A 27 6.94 12.25 -2.61
N GLU A 28 7.84 11.96 -1.69
CA GLU A 28 8.98 11.08 -1.93
C GLU A 28 8.99 9.95 -0.90
N LEU A 29 9.16 8.72 -1.38
CA LEU A 29 9.29 7.53 -0.56
C LEU A 29 10.68 6.94 -0.75
N GLU A 30 11.42 6.84 0.34
CA GLU A 30 12.68 6.10 0.38
C GLU A 30 12.43 4.58 0.42
N PRO A 31 13.39 3.74 0.02
CA PRO A 31 13.34 2.32 0.29
C PRO A 31 13.09 2.05 1.78
N ARG A 32 12.28 1.04 2.09
CA ARG A 32 11.84 0.66 3.45
C ARG A 32 11.04 1.72 4.21
N SER A 33 10.59 2.79 3.55
CA SER A 33 9.75 3.78 4.20
C SER A 33 8.29 3.32 4.31
N MET A 34 7.64 3.73 5.40
CA MET A 34 6.21 3.55 5.62
C MET A 34 5.57 4.93 5.86
N VAL A 35 4.93 5.45 4.82
CA VAL A 35 4.22 6.73 4.86
C VAL A 35 2.77 6.49 5.24
N PHE A 36 2.32 7.13 6.32
CA PHE A 36 0.92 7.10 6.75
C PHE A 36 0.19 8.36 6.32
N ILE A 37 -1.02 8.17 5.77
CA ILE A 37 -1.90 9.25 5.36
C ILE A 37 -3.23 9.12 6.12
N SER A 38 -3.51 10.10 6.96
CA SER A 38 -4.79 10.27 7.66
C SER A 38 -5.65 11.37 7.03
N GLY A 39 -6.84 11.60 7.56
CA GLY A 39 -7.72 12.69 7.16
C GLY A 39 -9.18 12.25 7.02
N PRO A 40 -10.13 13.20 6.94
CA PRO A 40 -11.56 12.90 6.93
C PRO A 40 -11.98 12.05 5.73
N SER A 41 -13.14 11.39 5.84
CA SER A 41 -13.74 10.68 4.71
C SER A 41 -13.99 11.66 3.54
N GLY A 42 -13.76 11.22 2.32
CA GLY A 42 -13.91 12.06 1.13
C GLY A 42 -12.76 13.06 0.88
N SER A 43 -11.72 13.12 1.72
CA SER A 43 -10.61 14.08 1.55
C SER A 43 -9.69 13.80 0.36
N GLY A 44 -9.82 12.65 -0.32
CA GLY A 44 -9.02 12.30 -1.50
C GLY A 44 -7.97 11.20 -1.30
N LYS A 45 -7.85 10.58 -0.11
CA LYS A 45 -6.84 9.54 0.21
C LYS A 45 -6.86 8.38 -0.78
N THR A 46 -8.01 7.72 -0.94
CA THR A 46 -8.18 6.63 -1.92
C THR A 46 -7.89 7.09 -3.35
N ARG A 47 -8.27 8.31 -3.70
CA ARG A 47 -8.00 8.89 -5.02
C ARG A 47 -6.51 9.05 -5.27
N LEU A 48 -5.75 9.55 -4.29
CA LEU A 48 -4.29 9.59 -4.38
C LEU A 48 -3.70 8.21 -4.62
N LEU A 49 -4.13 7.19 -3.87
CA LEU A 49 -3.64 5.82 -4.08
C LEU A 49 -3.97 5.30 -5.48
N ARG A 50 -5.17 5.56 -5.99
CA ARG A 50 -5.59 5.13 -7.34
C ARG A 50 -4.78 5.81 -8.44
N VAL A 51 -4.50 7.11 -8.30
CA VAL A 51 -3.62 7.85 -9.20
C VAL A 51 -2.21 7.26 -9.20
N VAL A 52 -1.63 7.01 -8.03
CA VAL A 52 -0.29 6.41 -7.90
C VAL A 52 -0.26 4.99 -8.48
N ALA A 53 -1.35 4.22 -8.33
CA ALA A 53 -1.50 2.88 -8.92
C ALA A 53 -1.74 2.90 -10.44
N ASP A 54 -1.85 4.07 -11.09
CA ASP A 54 -2.21 4.19 -12.51
C ASP A 54 -3.58 3.57 -12.83
N LEU A 55 -4.54 3.80 -11.95
CA LEU A 55 -5.94 3.41 -12.12
C LEU A 55 -6.82 4.58 -12.55
N ASP A 56 -6.39 5.80 -12.28
CA ASP A 56 -7.06 7.04 -12.66
C ASP A 56 -6.08 7.95 -13.41
N ALA A 57 -6.57 8.66 -14.42
CA ALA A 57 -5.78 9.64 -15.16
C ALA A 57 -5.36 10.81 -14.25
N HIS A 58 -4.20 11.38 -14.49
CA HIS A 58 -3.66 12.48 -13.69
C HIS A 58 -2.78 13.41 -14.54
N HIS A 59 -2.49 14.58 -13.99
CA HIS A 59 -1.44 15.47 -14.45
C HIS A 59 -0.26 15.42 -13.48
N GLY A 60 0.90 15.90 -13.90
CA GLY A 60 2.14 15.82 -13.14
C GLY A 60 2.85 14.49 -13.36
N ASP A 61 3.94 14.29 -12.68
CA ASP A 61 4.89 13.22 -12.98
C ASP A 61 5.07 12.27 -11.80
N ILE A 62 5.22 10.98 -12.11
CA ILE A 62 5.49 9.91 -11.13
C ILE A 62 6.69 9.10 -11.63
N TRP A 63 7.64 8.83 -10.72
CA TRP A 63 8.82 8.01 -10.99
C TRP A 63 8.90 6.86 -9.98
N LEU A 64 9.36 5.72 -10.46
CA LEU A 64 9.68 4.53 -9.67
C LEU A 64 11.11 4.11 -9.97
N ASP A 65 11.97 3.97 -8.96
CA ASP A 65 13.40 3.67 -9.13
C ASP A 65 14.08 4.62 -10.15
N GLY A 66 13.74 5.91 -10.11
CA GLY A 66 14.25 6.95 -11.03
C GLY A 66 13.69 6.91 -12.45
N ARG A 67 12.84 5.95 -12.79
CA ARG A 67 12.23 5.82 -14.13
C ARG A 67 10.83 6.42 -14.14
N HIS A 68 10.54 7.24 -15.15
CA HIS A 68 9.24 7.89 -15.30
C HIS A 68 8.11 6.87 -15.56
N ARG A 69 6.90 7.13 -15.02
CA ARG A 69 5.72 6.27 -15.21
C ARG A 69 5.44 5.96 -16.67
N GLY A 70 5.61 6.92 -17.57
CA GLY A 70 5.36 6.76 -19.01
C GLY A 70 6.25 5.73 -19.71
N GLU A 71 7.36 5.32 -19.10
CA GLU A 71 8.27 4.30 -19.63
C GLU A 71 7.78 2.87 -19.35
N PHE A 72 6.72 2.69 -18.54
CA PHE A 72 6.17 1.40 -18.20
C PHE A 72 4.85 1.17 -18.95
N LYS A 73 4.63 -0.06 -19.42
CA LYS A 73 3.28 -0.50 -19.77
C LYS A 73 2.41 -0.55 -18.51
N GLY A 74 1.11 -0.27 -18.62
CA GLY A 74 0.22 -0.19 -17.46
C GLY A 74 0.24 -1.44 -16.55
N HIS A 75 0.28 -2.64 -17.11
CA HIS A 75 0.38 -3.88 -16.31
C HIS A 75 1.74 -4.02 -15.60
N GLN A 76 2.84 -3.58 -16.22
CA GLN A 76 4.17 -3.58 -15.60
C GLN A 76 4.25 -2.63 -14.42
N TRP A 77 3.61 -1.45 -14.54
CA TRP A 77 3.49 -0.51 -13.44
C TRP A 77 2.71 -1.10 -12.28
N ARG A 78 1.48 -1.57 -12.54
CA ARG A 78 0.60 -2.13 -11.49
C ARG A 78 1.11 -3.43 -10.87
N HIS A 79 2.05 -4.12 -11.50
CA HIS A 79 2.78 -5.22 -10.87
C HIS A 79 3.80 -4.70 -9.84
N ARG A 80 4.43 -3.56 -10.09
CA ARG A 80 5.45 -2.96 -9.23
C ARG A 80 4.87 -2.04 -8.16
N VAL A 81 3.77 -1.35 -8.47
CA VAL A 81 3.03 -0.45 -7.58
C VAL A 81 1.66 -1.09 -7.32
N GLY A 82 1.63 -1.93 -6.31
CA GLY A 82 0.47 -2.76 -6.02
C GLY A 82 -0.49 -2.09 -5.03
N MET A 83 -1.79 -2.14 -5.29
CA MET A 83 -2.81 -1.55 -4.43
C MET A 83 -3.69 -2.61 -3.77
N LEU A 84 -3.86 -2.50 -2.45
CA LEU A 84 -4.88 -3.19 -1.67
C LEU A 84 -6.00 -2.19 -1.36
N PRO A 85 -7.14 -2.27 -2.03
CA PRO A 85 -8.27 -1.40 -1.74
C PRO A 85 -8.98 -1.82 -0.45
N THR A 86 -9.79 -0.92 0.12
CA THR A 86 -10.62 -1.20 1.30
C THR A 86 -11.53 -2.43 1.09
N GLU A 87 -12.00 -2.63 -0.14
CA GLU A 87 -12.76 -3.82 -0.54
C GLU A 87 -12.12 -4.47 -1.76
N SER A 88 -11.49 -5.62 -1.53
CA SER A 88 -10.86 -6.39 -2.60
C SER A 88 -11.89 -7.16 -3.41
N ARG A 89 -11.74 -7.12 -4.73
CA ARG A 89 -12.61 -7.88 -5.63
C ARG A 89 -12.12 -9.30 -5.82
N TRP A 90 -13.09 -10.22 -5.94
CA TRP A 90 -12.90 -11.64 -6.16
C TRP A 90 -13.81 -12.07 -7.30
N TRP A 91 -13.24 -12.65 -8.37
CA TRP A 91 -13.95 -12.99 -9.61
C TRP A 91 -13.99 -14.51 -9.89
N HIS A 92 -13.25 -15.30 -9.13
CA HIS A 92 -13.34 -16.75 -9.14
C HIS A 92 -14.14 -17.27 -7.95
N LYS A 93 -14.54 -18.54 -8.01
CA LYS A 93 -15.37 -19.19 -6.98
C LYS A 93 -14.66 -19.30 -5.63
N ASP A 94 -13.37 -19.58 -5.63
CA ASP A 94 -12.53 -19.78 -4.44
C ASP A 94 -11.30 -18.87 -4.45
N ALA A 95 -10.63 -18.76 -3.29
CA ALA A 95 -9.46 -17.90 -3.15
C ALA A 95 -8.25 -18.45 -3.91
N ALA A 96 -8.06 -19.77 -3.94
CA ALA A 96 -6.90 -20.41 -4.56
C ALA A 96 -6.73 -19.99 -6.02
N SER A 97 -7.83 -19.92 -6.76
CA SER A 97 -7.88 -19.55 -8.18
C SER A 97 -7.41 -18.12 -8.50
N HIS A 98 -7.15 -17.31 -7.47
CA HIS A 98 -6.64 -15.93 -7.64
C HIS A 98 -5.14 -15.81 -7.42
N PHE A 99 -4.46 -16.91 -7.14
CA PHE A 99 -3.02 -16.93 -6.92
C PHE A 99 -2.33 -17.63 -8.10
N ALA A 100 -1.29 -17.03 -8.66
CA ALA A 100 -0.43 -17.69 -9.64
C ALA A 100 0.38 -18.83 -8.99
N SER A 101 0.76 -18.64 -7.70
CA SER A 101 1.35 -19.66 -6.83
C SER A 101 0.71 -19.53 -5.46
N LEU A 102 0.25 -20.64 -4.91
CA LEU A 102 -0.44 -20.63 -3.61
C LEU A 102 0.49 -20.14 -2.50
N PRO A 103 -0.04 -19.35 -1.54
CA PRO A 103 0.74 -18.96 -0.38
C PRO A 103 1.12 -20.20 0.46
N GLY A 104 2.35 -20.21 0.96
CA GLY A 104 2.81 -21.27 1.85
C GLY A 104 2.02 -21.28 3.17
N THR A 105 2.01 -22.44 3.83
CA THR A 105 1.30 -22.64 5.09
C THR A 105 1.71 -21.63 6.17
N GLU A 106 2.98 -21.28 6.26
CA GLU A 106 3.48 -20.31 7.25
C GLU A 106 2.98 -18.89 6.96
N ALA A 107 2.87 -18.49 5.68
CA ALA A 107 2.31 -17.20 5.31
C ALA A 107 0.82 -17.09 5.68
N LEU A 108 0.08 -18.18 5.52
CA LEU A 108 -1.33 -18.26 5.95
C LEU A 108 -1.45 -18.19 7.47
N LYS A 109 -0.71 -19.04 8.20
CA LYS A 109 -0.70 -19.06 9.67
C LYS A 109 -0.29 -17.72 10.27
N GLY A 110 0.70 -17.05 9.69
CA GLY A 110 1.14 -15.71 10.10
C GLY A 110 0.02 -14.68 10.08
N LEU A 111 -1.01 -14.89 9.26
CA LEU A 111 -2.21 -14.06 9.20
C LEU A 111 -3.45 -14.73 9.80
N HIS A 112 -3.30 -15.73 10.68
CA HIS A 112 -4.43 -16.50 11.27
C HIS A 112 -5.40 -17.03 10.21
N LEU A 113 -4.85 -17.63 9.16
CA LEU A 113 -5.62 -18.28 8.10
C LEU A 113 -5.27 -19.77 8.06
N GLU A 114 -6.28 -20.61 8.10
CA GLU A 114 -6.12 -22.03 7.87
C GLU A 114 -5.93 -22.34 6.39
N THR A 115 -5.20 -23.38 6.03
CA THR A 115 -4.98 -23.77 4.62
C THR A 115 -6.30 -24.06 3.89
N ALA A 116 -7.30 -24.57 4.61
CA ALA A 116 -8.63 -24.87 4.08
C ALA A 116 -9.34 -23.63 3.50
N VAL A 117 -8.99 -22.41 3.98
CA VAL A 117 -9.59 -21.15 3.51
C VAL A 117 -9.43 -20.94 2.01
N LEU A 118 -8.35 -21.45 1.43
CA LEU A 118 -8.07 -21.32 0.00
C LEU A 118 -9.08 -22.01 -0.89
N LYS A 119 -9.67 -23.11 -0.43
CA LYS A 119 -10.66 -23.91 -1.17
C LYS A 119 -12.12 -23.56 -0.87
N ARG A 120 -12.34 -22.72 0.16
CA ARG A 120 -13.71 -22.29 0.51
C ARG A 120 -14.25 -21.31 -0.53
N PRO A 121 -15.54 -21.38 -0.86
CA PRO A 121 -16.19 -20.38 -1.69
C PRO A 121 -16.02 -18.97 -1.12
N ILE A 122 -15.69 -17.98 -1.96
CA ILE A 122 -15.45 -16.58 -1.52
C ILE A 122 -16.61 -16.02 -0.70
N GLY A 123 -17.86 -16.35 -1.06
CA GLY A 123 -19.04 -15.90 -0.33
C GLY A 123 -19.16 -16.46 1.10
N GLN A 124 -18.42 -17.51 1.44
CA GLN A 124 -18.39 -18.13 2.78
C GLN A 124 -17.24 -17.60 3.64
N LEU A 125 -16.36 -16.79 3.06
CA LEU A 125 -15.26 -16.16 3.80
C LEU A 125 -15.77 -14.91 4.53
N SER A 126 -15.31 -14.72 5.76
CA SER A 126 -15.51 -13.47 6.48
C SER A 126 -14.84 -12.29 5.75
N THR A 127 -15.25 -11.08 6.06
CA THR A 127 -14.61 -9.87 5.50
C THR A 127 -13.13 -9.80 5.87
N GLY A 128 -12.79 -10.15 7.12
CA GLY A 128 -11.40 -10.19 7.58
C GLY A 128 -10.56 -11.25 6.88
N GLU A 129 -11.10 -12.47 6.65
CA GLU A 129 -10.41 -13.52 5.89
C GLU A 129 -10.15 -13.06 4.45
N ARG A 130 -11.16 -12.47 3.78
CA ARG A 130 -10.99 -11.91 2.43
C ARG A 130 -9.91 -10.83 2.39
N GLN A 131 -9.88 -9.93 3.37
CA GLN A 131 -8.90 -8.84 3.41
C GLN A 131 -7.47 -9.39 3.61
N ARG A 132 -7.27 -10.32 4.54
CA ARG A 132 -5.96 -10.95 4.78
C ARG A 132 -5.48 -11.79 3.59
N LEU A 133 -6.36 -12.52 2.92
CA LEU A 133 -6.06 -13.22 1.67
C LEU A 133 -5.71 -12.26 0.53
N ALA A 134 -6.41 -11.13 0.44
CA ALA A 134 -6.11 -10.11 -0.57
C ALA A 134 -4.73 -9.47 -0.35
N LEU A 135 -4.32 -9.29 0.91
CA LEU A 135 -2.95 -8.86 1.24
C LEU A 135 -1.92 -9.91 0.75
N LEU A 136 -2.11 -11.20 1.05
CA LEU A 136 -1.21 -12.25 0.57
C LEU A 136 -1.14 -12.28 -0.96
N ARG A 137 -2.28 -12.10 -1.64
CA ARG A 137 -2.34 -12.02 -3.10
C ARG A 137 -1.55 -10.83 -3.64
N LEU A 138 -1.62 -9.67 -2.97
CA LEU A 138 -0.82 -8.51 -3.32
C LEU A 138 0.67 -8.79 -3.15
N LEU A 139 1.07 -9.30 -1.98
CA LEU A 139 2.48 -9.58 -1.66
C LEU A 139 3.10 -10.65 -2.57
N ALA A 140 2.30 -11.61 -3.06
CA ALA A 140 2.75 -12.65 -3.99
C ALA A 140 3.26 -12.08 -5.34
N ASN A 141 2.86 -10.86 -5.70
CA ASN A 141 3.37 -10.17 -6.88
C ASN A 141 4.71 -9.44 -6.64
N ALA A 142 5.26 -9.52 -5.44
CA ALA A 142 6.50 -8.86 -5.05
C ALA A 142 6.58 -7.36 -5.46
N PRO A 143 5.57 -6.52 -5.13
CA PRO A 143 5.58 -5.12 -5.52
C PRO A 143 6.70 -4.34 -4.83
N ARG A 144 7.24 -3.35 -5.52
CA ARG A 144 8.21 -2.37 -4.99
C ARG A 144 7.55 -1.32 -4.11
N VAL A 145 6.29 -1.00 -4.38
CA VAL A 145 5.49 -0.06 -3.59
C VAL A 145 4.14 -0.70 -3.26
N LEU A 146 3.78 -0.66 -1.99
CA LEU A 146 2.48 -1.07 -1.47
C LEU A 146 1.60 0.15 -1.24
N LEU A 147 0.42 0.16 -1.80
CA LEU A 147 -0.61 1.17 -1.58
C LEU A 147 -1.75 0.50 -0.81
N LEU A 148 -1.87 0.78 0.48
CA LEU A 148 -2.79 0.10 1.39
C LEU A 148 -3.91 1.06 1.81
N ASP A 149 -5.14 0.80 1.36
CA ASP A 149 -6.31 1.62 1.66
C ASP A 149 -7.14 0.98 2.78
N GLU A 150 -6.98 1.47 4.00
CA GLU A 150 -7.64 0.98 5.21
C GLU A 150 -7.50 -0.54 5.40
N PRO A 151 -6.28 -1.12 5.33
CA PRO A 151 -6.10 -2.57 5.25
C PRO A 151 -6.56 -3.33 6.50
N THR A 152 -6.71 -2.63 7.63
CA THR A 152 -7.05 -3.21 8.95
C THR A 152 -8.39 -2.74 9.52
N ALA A 153 -9.13 -1.87 8.83
CA ALA A 153 -10.36 -1.23 9.36
C ALA A 153 -11.48 -2.20 9.79
N ARG A 154 -11.43 -3.45 9.31
CA ARG A 154 -12.46 -4.47 9.59
C ARG A 154 -11.90 -5.69 10.31
N LEU A 155 -10.76 -5.54 10.98
CA LEU A 155 -10.06 -6.60 11.69
C LEU A 155 -10.13 -6.35 13.21
N ASP A 156 -10.11 -7.43 13.97
CA ASP A 156 -9.86 -7.39 15.40
C ASP A 156 -8.40 -7.00 15.69
N ALA A 157 -8.09 -6.73 16.96
CA ALA A 157 -6.77 -6.23 17.35
C ALA A 157 -5.63 -7.24 17.06
N ASP A 158 -5.85 -8.53 17.25
CA ASP A 158 -4.85 -9.57 16.97
C ASP A 158 -4.59 -9.67 15.45
N SER A 159 -5.65 -9.75 14.64
CA SER A 159 -5.54 -9.78 13.19
C SER A 159 -4.90 -8.49 12.63
N THR A 160 -5.18 -7.32 13.24
CA THR A 160 -4.53 -6.05 12.90
C THR A 160 -3.02 -6.14 13.14
N GLY A 161 -2.58 -6.58 14.32
CA GLY A 161 -1.17 -6.73 14.64
C GLY A 161 -0.44 -7.66 13.65
N ARG A 162 -1.06 -8.77 13.27
CA ARG A 162 -0.48 -9.71 12.29
C ARG A 162 -0.34 -9.11 10.89
N VAL A 163 -1.31 -8.30 10.45
CA VAL A 163 -1.21 -7.58 9.18
C VAL A 163 -0.06 -6.56 9.24
N GLU A 164 0.05 -5.81 10.34
CA GLU A 164 1.14 -4.86 10.57
C GLU A 164 2.51 -5.55 10.52
N ASP A 165 2.67 -6.66 11.24
CA ASP A 165 3.91 -7.43 11.29
C ASP A 165 4.27 -8.02 9.92
N ARG A 166 3.27 -8.56 9.20
CA ARG A 166 3.51 -9.10 7.85
C ARG A 166 3.94 -8.04 6.85
N VAL A 167 3.33 -6.85 6.88
CA VAL A 167 3.73 -5.73 6.02
C VAL A 167 5.12 -5.23 6.40
N ARG A 168 5.41 -5.08 7.70
CA ARG A 168 6.74 -4.67 8.19
C ARG A 168 7.82 -5.66 7.74
N ALA A 169 7.61 -6.96 7.94
CA ALA A 169 8.55 -7.99 7.50
C ALA A 169 8.79 -7.91 5.98
N TYR A 170 7.73 -7.76 5.18
CA TYR A 170 7.86 -7.60 3.74
C TYR A 170 8.70 -6.38 3.35
N VAL A 171 8.48 -5.23 4.00
CA VAL A 171 9.23 -4.00 3.76
C VAL A 171 10.71 -4.17 4.06
N GLU A 172 11.04 -4.80 5.19
CA GLU A 172 12.43 -5.07 5.58
C GLU A 172 13.12 -6.06 4.63
N GLU A 173 12.44 -7.13 4.26
CA GLU A 173 12.97 -8.20 3.40
C GLU A 173 13.19 -7.73 1.95
N SER A 174 12.21 -7.00 1.38
CA SER A 174 12.20 -6.64 -0.05
C SER A 174 12.78 -5.26 -0.36
N GLY A 175 12.94 -4.40 0.65
CA GLY A 175 13.27 -2.99 0.43
C GLY A 175 12.11 -2.17 -0.16
N ALA A 176 10.89 -2.70 -0.17
CA ALA A 176 9.71 -1.99 -0.65
C ALA A 176 9.37 -0.78 0.23
N ALA A 177 8.59 0.16 -0.32
CA ALA A 177 7.99 1.25 0.45
C ALA A 177 6.47 1.09 0.51
N VAL A 178 5.84 1.77 1.48
CA VAL A 178 4.40 1.69 1.73
C VAL A 178 3.80 3.09 1.80
N ILE A 179 2.65 3.28 1.14
CA ILE A 179 1.68 4.32 1.49
C ILE A 179 0.51 3.62 2.17
N TRP A 180 0.29 3.92 3.43
CA TRP A 180 -0.75 3.33 4.28
C TRP A 180 -1.78 4.39 4.63
N VAL A 181 -2.99 4.23 4.14
CA VAL A 181 -4.13 5.06 4.55
C VAL A 181 -4.78 4.42 5.75
N SER A 182 -4.92 5.17 6.84
CA SER A 182 -5.60 4.71 8.06
C SER A 182 -6.12 5.89 8.88
N HIS A 183 -7.18 5.64 9.65
CA HIS A 183 -7.68 6.55 10.67
C HIS A 183 -7.13 6.25 12.07
N ASP A 184 -6.36 5.18 12.24
CA ASP A 184 -5.78 4.78 13.52
C ASP A 184 -4.43 5.50 13.76
N GLU A 185 -4.46 6.54 14.58
CA GLU A 185 -3.26 7.29 14.97
C GLU A 185 -2.25 6.44 15.73
N ASN A 186 -2.68 5.46 16.52
CA ASN A 186 -1.78 4.59 17.27
C ASN A 186 -1.02 3.67 16.31
N GLN A 187 -1.67 3.19 15.26
CA GLN A 187 -1.04 2.46 14.17
C GLN A 187 0.02 3.31 13.48
N ALA A 188 -0.29 4.56 13.14
CA ALA A 188 0.66 5.49 12.56
C ALA A 188 1.87 5.73 13.47
N LYS A 189 1.66 5.93 14.79
CA LYS A 189 2.75 6.11 15.78
C LYS A 189 3.70 4.90 15.86
N ARG A 190 3.16 3.68 15.67
CA ARG A 190 3.96 2.43 15.74
C ARG A 190 4.77 2.16 14.47
N LEU A 191 4.22 2.49 13.32
CA LEU A 191 4.71 2.00 12.04
C LEU A 191 5.30 3.09 11.13
N ALA A 192 4.81 4.33 11.23
CA ALA A 192 5.15 5.37 10.27
C ALA A 192 6.61 5.84 10.38
N THR A 193 7.28 5.94 9.24
CA THR A 193 8.51 6.74 9.09
C THR A 193 8.18 8.21 8.82
N GLN A 194 7.06 8.46 8.13
CA GLN A 194 6.53 9.81 7.85
C GLN A 194 5.01 9.79 7.97
N GLN A 195 4.43 10.91 8.41
CA GLN A 195 3.00 11.07 8.57
C GLN A 195 2.50 12.30 7.81
N PHE A 196 1.38 12.13 7.13
CA PHE A 196 0.70 13.17 6.39
C PHE A 196 -0.78 13.20 6.74
N THR A 197 -1.38 14.37 6.61
CA THR A 197 -2.83 14.52 6.66
C THR A 197 -3.32 15.02 5.30
N MET A 198 -4.37 14.38 4.80
CA MET A 198 -5.08 14.84 3.60
C MET A 198 -6.36 15.55 3.99
N ASN A 199 -6.51 16.79 3.51
CA ASN A 199 -7.73 17.57 3.71
C ASN A 199 -8.10 18.28 2.41
N ALA A 200 -9.34 18.10 1.95
CA ALA A 200 -9.89 18.70 0.73
C ALA A 200 -8.93 18.54 -0.49
N GLY A 201 -8.32 17.37 -0.65
CA GLY A 201 -7.40 17.07 -1.75
C GLY A 201 -5.96 17.53 -1.56
N ARG A 202 -5.65 18.23 -0.46
CA ARG A 202 -4.30 18.70 -0.13
C ARG A 202 -3.61 17.77 0.85
N LEU A 203 -2.39 17.34 0.50
CA LEU A 203 -1.52 16.54 1.36
C LEU A 203 -0.56 17.44 2.13
N THR A 204 -0.54 17.32 3.46
CA THR A 204 0.32 18.13 4.35
C THR A 204 1.07 17.22 5.30
N ALA A 205 2.39 17.40 5.44
CA ALA A 205 3.19 16.66 6.41
C ALA A 205 2.81 17.07 7.84
N THR A 206 2.60 16.08 8.71
CA THR A 206 2.16 16.28 10.11
C THR A 206 3.12 15.70 11.13
N GLY A 207 4.04 14.81 10.71
CA GLY A 207 5.02 14.21 11.59
C GLY A 207 5.88 13.19 10.86
N GLY A 208 6.91 12.71 11.55
CA GLY A 208 7.80 11.63 11.11
C GLY A 208 8.74 11.29 12.27
N ARG A 209 9.31 10.08 12.30
CA ARG A 209 10.42 9.80 13.19
C ARG A 209 11.59 10.68 12.74
N ALA A 210 12.12 11.50 13.65
CA ALA A 210 13.43 12.11 13.44
C ALA A 210 14.44 10.98 13.18
N LYS A 211 15.23 11.13 12.13
CA LYS A 211 16.35 10.22 11.85
C LYS A 211 17.36 10.26 12.97
#